data_5a8f46d00656c0626c44704fbd49d638
#
_entry.id   5a8f46d00656c0626c44704fbd49d638
#
_cell.length_a   1.000
_cell.length_b   1.000
_cell.length_c   1.000
_cell.angle_alpha   90.00
_cell.angle_beta   90.00
_cell.angle_gamma   90.00
#
_symmetry.space_group_name_H-M   'P 1'
#
loop_
_entity.id
_entity.type
_entity.pdbx_description
1 polymer ?
#
loop_
_entity_poly.entity_id
_entity_poly.type
_entity_poly.pdbx_seq_one_letter_code
_entity_poly.pdbx_strand_id
1 'polypeptide(L)'
;MASARPEYTPAQLSSALDGYYGGTAASAATCGHIHGFGDPDHELSVLQRITATTILDYASRSSDPSAADALVEESRRFRAEHGPVLSLQDVVQARSPCMALAAEFKRASPSKGDIAPHLDAGDQAVAYAAAGACVISVLTEERCFKGSLADLTCARLKTTAAASSGQTARPAILRKDFITTKYQIAEAAAGGADTVLLIVATTPSNVLKELIDFARSLGMEPLVEVHALVELGVALSSGARVLGVNNRNLHTFKLDLSQTEKVAEELTRRGLAFHHDKCCSGESKPEMTLCALSGMSNSHDVERYRAAGVGMCLIGESLMRASDPSLAIRGLCLDPKDYASSQSVSGGAYTAGTKVVKVCGITNAEDALVACRSGASLIGVIFAEKSKRKVTAEQAKDIVAAVRRFGERDERVKFEEVAENGSAVTTLITKSRALERASRVPLVVGVFQNHPLDVVRGTVEECGLDMVQLHGSEGMEAAKTSNFGVPALRVVDIELGTDGESRSSADIASGIVSKVTADPIAILMDTSIKGDKTGGGTGKTFDWGIAEAVQSRGLPVIIAGGLTPDNIDEAVSKIRPFGVDVAGGVEASPGTKDHEKVRNFVGGAKSAAAEAMKGF
;
A
#
# COMPACT_ATOMS: atom_id res chain seq x y z
N MET A 1 -21.62 -18.37 28.28
CA MET A 1 -21.44 -19.41 27.24
C MET A 1 -22.12 -18.91 25.98
N ALA A 2 -21.40 -18.50 24.97
CA ALA A 2 -22.00 -18.19 23.66
C ALA A 2 -22.57 -19.51 23.11
N SER A 3 -23.87 -19.58 22.85
CA SER A 3 -24.48 -20.73 22.19
C SER A 3 -23.86 -20.85 20.81
N ALA A 4 -23.43 -22.07 20.44
CA ALA A 4 -22.95 -22.34 19.09
C ALA A 4 -24.04 -21.88 18.08
N ARG A 5 -23.65 -21.05 17.12
CA ARG A 5 -24.58 -20.62 16.06
C ARG A 5 -25.00 -21.81 15.22
N PRO A 6 -26.24 -21.87 14.74
CA PRO A 6 -26.73 -22.96 13.94
C PRO A 6 -25.91 -23.11 12.65
N GLU A 7 -25.60 -24.33 12.26
CA GLU A 7 -25.11 -24.65 10.92
C GLU A 7 -26.29 -24.88 9.99
N TYR A 8 -26.26 -24.30 8.81
CA TYR A 8 -27.32 -24.41 7.81
C TYR A 8 -26.93 -25.38 6.70
N THR A 9 -27.87 -26.19 6.27
CA THR A 9 -27.69 -27.10 5.13
C THR A 9 -27.67 -26.32 3.81
N PRO A 10 -27.05 -26.85 2.75
CA PRO A 10 -27.06 -26.22 1.42
C PRO A 10 -28.49 -25.88 0.93
N ALA A 11 -29.45 -26.78 1.17
CA ALA A 11 -30.86 -26.55 0.81
C ALA A 11 -31.49 -25.37 1.56
N GLN A 12 -31.20 -25.20 2.85
CA GLN A 12 -31.67 -24.04 3.61
C GLN A 12 -31.05 -22.74 3.09
N LEU A 13 -29.76 -22.75 2.75
CA LEU A 13 -29.07 -21.59 2.19
C LEU A 13 -29.66 -21.20 0.83
N SER A 14 -29.87 -22.15 -0.08
CA SER A 14 -30.52 -21.90 -1.38
C SER A 14 -31.93 -21.36 -1.20
N SER A 15 -32.76 -21.99 -0.34
CA SER A 15 -34.12 -21.53 -0.09
C SER A 15 -34.19 -20.12 0.49
N ALA A 16 -33.24 -19.73 1.35
CA ALA A 16 -33.16 -18.38 1.90
C ALA A 16 -32.88 -17.35 0.81
N LEU A 17 -31.97 -17.65 -0.12
CA LEU A 17 -31.70 -16.79 -1.26
C LEU A 17 -32.90 -16.69 -2.21
N ASP A 18 -33.53 -17.83 -2.57
CA ASP A 18 -34.71 -17.86 -3.42
C ASP A 18 -35.85 -17.00 -2.83
N GLY A 19 -36.10 -17.12 -1.53
CA GLY A 19 -37.07 -16.31 -0.84
C GLY A 19 -36.72 -14.80 -0.84
N TYR A 20 -35.48 -14.49 -0.63
CA TYR A 20 -35.00 -13.11 -0.58
C TYR A 20 -35.04 -12.41 -1.95
N TYR A 21 -34.74 -13.14 -3.02
CA TYR A 21 -34.80 -12.62 -4.40
C TYR A 21 -36.16 -12.77 -5.07
N GLY A 22 -37.16 -13.32 -4.39
CA GLY A 22 -38.53 -13.41 -4.88
C GLY A 22 -38.80 -14.51 -5.92
N GLY A 23 -37.98 -15.54 -5.98
CA GLY A 23 -38.24 -16.78 -6.74
C GLY A 23 -38.32 -16.64 -8.27
N THR A 24 -37.90 -15.53 -8.87
CA THR A 24 -37.98 -15.31 -10.33
C THR A 24 -36.62 -15.05 -10.94
N ALA A 25 -36.37 -15.69 -12.09
CA ALA A 25 -35.18 -15.43 -12.93
C ALA A 25 -35.02 -13.94 -13.34
N ALA A 26 -36.11 -13.16 -13.33
CA ALA A 26 -36.12 -11.74 -13.64
C ALA A 26 -35.48 -10.88 -12.55
N SER A 27 -35.62 -11.25 -11.27
CA SER A 27 -34.95 -10.54 -10.17
C SER A 27 -33.45 -10.87 -10.08
N ALA A 28 -33.07 -12.09 -10.48
CA ALA A 28 -31.66 -12.48 -10.59
C ALA A 28 -30.93 -11.72 -11.72
N ALA A 29 -31.61 -11.39 -12.81
CA ALA A 29 -31.05 -10.60 -13.92
C ALA A 29 -30.76 -9.13 -13.53
N THR A 30 -31.47 -8.58 -12.51
CA THR A 30 -31.22 -7.23 -12.00
C THR A 30 -30.10 -7.17 -10.96
N CYS A 31 -29.72 -8.30 -10.36
CA CYS A 31 -28.61 -8.42 -9.41
C CYS A 31 -27.30 -8.91 -10.10
N GLY A 32 -27.16 -8.67 -11.34
CA GLY A 32 -25.98 -8.66 -12.22
C GLY A 32 -25.11 -9.91 -12.30
N HIS A 33 -24.99 -10.82 -11.34
CA HIS A 33 -24.07 -11.96 -11.42
C HIS A 33 -24.38 -13.12 -10.47
N ILE A 34 -25.63 -13.36 -10.11
CA ILE A 34 -25.96 -14.58 -9.40
C ILE A 34 -26.20 -15.68 -10.42
N HIS A 35 -25.12 -16.25 -10.96
CA HIS A 35 -25.19 -17.45 -11.79
C HIS A 35 -25.58 -18.65 -10.92
N GLY A 36 -26.58 -19.41 -11.34
CA GLY A 36 -26.96 -20.69 -10.75
C GLY A 36 -28.17 -20.66 -9.81
N PHE A 37 -29.02 -19.64 -9.85
CA PHE A 37 -30.30 -19.65 -9.14
C PHE A 37 -31.23 -20.72 -9.74
N GLY A 38 -31.74 -21.62 -8.88
CA GLY A 38 -32.67 -22.66 -9.28
C GLY A 38 -32.03 -23.95 -9.82
N ASP A 39 -30.72 -24.05 -9.90
CA ASP A 39 -30.02 -25.30 -10.17
C ASP A 39 -29.63 -25.97 -8.84
N PRO A 40 -30.25 -27.13 -8.47
CA PRO A 40 -29.97 -27.80 -7.21
C PRO A 40 -28.55 -28.38 -7.12
N ASP A 41 -27.83 -28.49 -8.26
CA ASP A 41 -26.46 -29.00 -8.34
C ASP A 41 -25.41 -27.86 -8.35
N HIS A 42 -25.86 -26.58 -8.33
CA HIS A 42 -24.95 -25.44 -8.33
C HIS A 42 -24.36 -25.18 -6.95
N GLU A 43 -23.04 -25.26 -6.84
CA GLU A 43 -22.35 -24.93 -5.58
C GLU A 43 -22.34 -23.41 -5.34
N LEU A 44 -22.96 -22.98 -4.21
CA LEU A 44 -23.02 -21.57 -3.83
C LEU A 44 -21.62 -20.98 -3.64
N SER A 45 -21.36 -19.83 -4.22
CA SER A 45 -20.13 -19.08 -3.98
C SER A 45 -20.02 -18.67 -2.51
N VAL A 46 -18.81 -18.28 -2.08
CA VAL A 46 -18.58 -17.80 -0.70
C VAL A 46 -19.49 -16.59 -0.40
N LEU A 47 -19.64 -15.65 -1.33
CA LEU A 47 -20.51 -14.50 -1.20
C LEU A 47 -21.96 -14.92 -0.97
N GLN A 48 -22.48 -15.85 -1.79
CA GLN A 48 -23.83 -16.37 -1.68
C GLN A 48 -24.07 -17.08 -0.34
N ARG A 49 -23.12 -17.92 0.09
CA ARG A 49 -23.22 -18.62 1.40
C ARG A 49 -23.28 -17.65 2.57
N ILE A 50 -22.41 -16.62 2.60
CA ILE A 50 -22.42 -15.63 3.68
C ILE A 50 -23.74 -14.86 3.66
N THR A 51 -24.21 -14.41 2.49
CA THR A 51 -25.49 -13.69 2.36
C THR A 51 -26.67 -14.53 2.84
N ALA A 52 -26.77 -15.79 2.38
CA ALA A 52 -27.83 -16.71 2.80
C ALA A 52 -27.81 -16.96 4.32
N THR A 53 -26.64 -17.17 4.89
CA THR A 53 -26.45 -17.34 6.32
C THR A 53 -26.91 -16.10 7.09
N THR A 54 -26.56 -14.91 6.62
CA THR A 54 -27.01 -13.64 7.22
C THR A 54 -28.53 -13.50 7.18
N ILE A 55 -29.15 -13.81 6.04
CA ILE A 55 -30.62 -13.80 5.91
C ILE A 55 -31.27 -14.70 6.98
N LEU A 56 -30.78 -15.92 7.15
CA LEU A 56 -31.30 -16.89 8.14
C LEU A 56 -31.02 -16.45 9.58
N ASP A 57 -29.83 -15.95 9.89
CA ASP A 57 -29.44 -15.48 11.22
C ASP A 57 -30.30 -14.28 11.67
N TYR A 58 -30.75 -13.45 10.73
CA TYR A 58 -31.56 -12.27 11.01
C TYR A 58 -33.08 -12.48 10.80
N ALA A 59 -33.53 -13.60 10.24
CA ALA A 59 -34.93 -13.85 9.92
C ALA A 59 -35.88 -13.65 11.12
N SER A 60 -35.52 -14.20 12.28
CA SER A 60 -36.31 -14.05 13.50
C SER A 60 -36.27 -12.64 14.09
N ARG A 61 -35.13 -11.96 14.00
CA ARG A 61 -34.92 -10.61 14.56
C ARG A 61 -35.58 -9.54 13.70
N SER A 62 -35.65 -9.73 12.39
CA SER A 62 -36.26 -8.79 11.45
C SER A 62 -37.78 -9.02 11.24
N SER A 63 -38.34 -10.09 11.78
CA SER A 63 -39.77 -10.42 11.66
C SER A 63 -40.68 -9.49 12.48
N ASP A 64 -40.17 -8.87 13.54
CA ASP A 64 -40.89 -7.91 14.38
C ASP A 64 -40.46 -6.48 14.04
N PRO A 65 -41.32 -5.67 13.39
CA PRO A 65 -41.00 -4.27 13.09
C PRO A 65 -40.68 -3.43 14.34
N SER A 66 -41.29 -3.74 15.49
CA SER A 66 -41.08 -3.00 16.74
C SER A 66 -39.67 -3.16 17.28
N ALA A 67 -38.99 -4.24 16.95
CA ALA A 67 -37.60 -4.47 17.33
C ALA A 67 -36.63 -3.48 16.61
N ALA A 68 -36.91 -3.15 15.37
CA ALA A 68 -36.12 -2.13 14.64
C ALA A 68 -36.38 -0.72 15.21
N ASP A 69 -37.64 -0.40 15.57
CA ASP A 69 -37.98 0.89 16.16
C ASP A 69 -37.34 1.09 17.54
N ALA A 70 -37.24 0.03 18.34
CA ALA A 70 -36.53 0.07 19.62
C ALA A 70 -35.06 0.39 19.46
N LEU A 71 -34.38 -0.20 18.45
CA LEU A 71 -33.00 0.09 18.12
C LEU A 71 -32.82 1.52 17.57
N VAL A 72 -33.76 2.05 16.82
CA VAL A 72 -33.77 3.44 16.38
C VAL A 72 -33.81 4.39 17.59
N GLU A 73 -34.62 4.10 18.59
CA GLU A 73 -34.68 4.91 19.80
C GLU A 73 -33.40 4.78 20.65
N GLU A 74 -32.81 3.59 20.71
CA GLU A 74 -31.51 3.39 21.32
C GLU A 74 -30.41 4.20 20.60
N SER A 75 -30.43 4.24 19.27
CA SER A 75 -29.49 5.04 18.48
C SER A 75 -29.62 6.54 18.79
N ARG A 76 -30.81 7.06 19.03
CA ARG A 76 -31.02 8.47 19.43
C ARG A 76 -30.37 8.76 20.76
N ARG A 77 -30.54 7.86 21.74
CA ARG A 77 -29.92 7.96 23.08
C ARG A 77 -28.41 7.91 22.99
N PHE A 78 -27.88 6.95 22.23
CA PHE A 78 -26.43 6.82 21.99
C PHE A 78 -25.83 8.10 21.40
N ARG A 79 -26.51 8.71 20.42
CA ARG A 79 -26.05 9.95 19.77
C ARG A 79 -26.14 11.17 20.68
N ALA A 80 -27.13 11.23 21.55
CA ALA A 80 -27.25 12.29 22.56
C ALA A 80 -26.07 12.27 23.53
N GLU A 81 -25.55 11.08 23.87
CA GLU A 81 -24.45 10.88 24.80
C GLU A 81 -23.08 11.01 24.13
N HIS A 82 -22.91 10.45 22.94
CA HIS A 82 -21.60 10.27 22.29
C HIS A 82 -21.41 11.13 21.02
N GLY A 83 -22.33 12.04 20.75
CA GLY A 83 -22.26 12.97 19.61
C GLY A 83 -22.95 12.46 18.33
N PRO A 84 -23.22 13.39 17.40
CA PRO A 84 -24.02 13.14 16.21
C PRO A 84 -23.35 12.20 15.21
N VAL A 85 -24.13 11.71 14.24
CA VAL A 85 -23.63 10.99 13.06
C VAL A 85 -22.77 11.93 12.21
N LEU A 86 -21.65 11.42 11.71
CA LEU A 86 -20.87 12.08 10.68
C LEU A 86 -21.33 11.61 9.29
N SER A 87 -21.57 12.58 8.40
CA SER A 87 -21.84 12.26 7.00
C SER A 87 -20.57 11.71 6.34
N LEU A 88 -20.65 10.49 5.81
CA LEU A 88 -19.52 9.88 5.10
C LEU A 88 -19.02 10.77 3.95
N GLN A 89 -19.95 11.35 3.19
CA GLN A 89 -19.62 12.23 2.07
C GLN A 89 -18.90 13.50 2.54
N ASP A 90 -19.36 14.13 3.63
CA ASP A 90 -18.72 15.34 4.15
C ASP A 90 -17.33 15.05 4.72
N VAL A 91 -17.16 13.93 5.41
CA VAL A 91 -15.86 13.50 5.96
C VAL A 91 -14.85 13.25 4.84
N VAL A 92 -15.27 12.63 3.75
CA VAL A 92 -14.43 12.40 2.57
C VAL A 92 -14.09 13.73 1.89
N GLN A 93 -15.07 14.59 1.67
CA GLN A 93 -14.88 15.88 1.01
C GLN A 93 -13.97 16.82 1.82
N ALA A 94 -14.04 16.78 3.14
CA ALA A 94 -13.17 17.59 4.02
C ALA A 94 -11.69 17.24 3.88
N ARG A 95 -11.34 16.11 3.28
CA ARG A 95 -9.94 15.71 3.02
C ARG A 95 -9.38 16.23 1.71
N SER A 96 -10.23 16.76 0.83
CA SER A 96 -9.78 17.32 -0.46
C SER A 96 -8.70 18.39 -0.26
N PRO A 97 -7.62 18.41 -1.08
CA PRO A 97 -7.33 17.55 -2.23
C PRO A 97 -6.65 16.21 -1.90
N CYS A 98 -6.42 15.91 -0.60
CA CYS A 98 -5.83 14.65 -0.19
C CYS A 98 -6.82 13.50 -0.35
N MET A 99 -6.30 12.29 -0.62
CA MET A 99 -7.11 11.08 -0.59
C MET A 99 -7.64 10.80 0.82
N ALA A 100 -8.94 10.64 0.97
CA ALA A 100 -9.52 10.15 2.20
C ALA A 100 -9.17 8.66 2.39
N LEU A 101 -8.83 8.27 3.62
CA LEU A 101 -8.54 6.88 3.95
C LEU A 101 -9.60 6.31 4.88
N ALA A 102 -10.21 5.21 4.43
CA ALA A 102 -10.95 4.29 5.29
C ALA A 102 -10.01 3.15 5.71
N ALA A 103 -9.59 3.14 6.96
CA ALA A 103 -8.76 2.07 7.50
C ALA A 103 -9.66 0.95 8.04
N GLU A 104 -9.45 -0.28 7.53
CA GLU A 104 -10.31 -1.42 7.88
C GLU A 104 -9.70 -2.25 9.00
N PHE A 105 -10.47 -2.47 10.06
CA PHE A 105 -10.20 -3.44 11.10
C PHE A 105 -10.85 -4.79 10.77
N LYS A 106 -10.01 -5.84 10.69
CA LYS A 106 -10.43 -7.18 10.29
C LYS A 106 -9.54 -8.26 10.90
N ARG A 107 -10.10 -9.16 11.71
CA ARG A 107 -9.33 -10.24 12.37
C ARG A 107 -9.04 -11.43 11.48
N ALA A 108 -9.93 -11.73 10.55
CA ALA A 108 -9.81 -12.87 9.63
C ALA A 108 -10.46 -12.56 8.29
N SER A 109 -10.23 -13.42 7.28
CA SER A 109 -10.96 -13.39 6.01
C SER A 109 -11.06 -14.78 5.40
N PRO A 110 -12.10 -15.07 4.57
CA PRO A 110 -12.24 -16.36 3.91
C PRO A 110 -11.04 -16.79 3.07
N SER A 111 -10.33 -15.83 2.47
CA SER A 111 -9.19 -16.10 1.57
C SER A 111 -7.85 -16.24 2.27
N LYS A 112 -7.70 -15.75 3.51
CA LYS A 112 -6.42 -15.67 4.23
C LYS A 112 -6.44 -16.31 5.61
N GLY A 113 -7.59 -16.76 6.10
CA GLY A 113 -7.75 -17.20 7.49
C GLY A 113 -7.52 -16.08 8.49
N ASP A 114 -6.89 -16.40 9.61
CA ASP A 114 -6.59 -15.44 10.67
C ASP A 114 -5.52 -14.44 10.24
N ILE A 115 -5.77 -13.15 10.50
CA ILE A 115 -4.87 -12.04 10.18
C ILE A 115 -4.28 -11.47 11.47
N ALA A 116 -5.14 -11.03 12.39
CA ALA A 116 -4.73 -10.44 13.66
C ALA A 116 -5.82 -10.66 14.73
N PRO A 117 -6.04 -11.92 15.18
CA PRO A 117 -7.19 -12.28 16.02
C PRO A 117 -7.14 -11.70 17.44
N HIS A 118 -5.96 -11.25 17.89
CA HIS A 118 -5.71 -10.76 19.25
C HIS A 118 -5.83 -9.24 19.40
N LEU A 119 -6.00 -8.48 18.31
CA LEU A 119 -6.04 -7.02 18.39
C LEU A 119 -7.37 -6.52 18.93
N ASP A 120 -7.31 -5.46 19.76
CA ASP A 120 -8.47 -4.70 20.20
C ASP A 120 -8.91 -3.70 19.12
N ALA A 121 -10.19 -3.72 18.77
CA ALA A 121 -10.75 -2.90 17.70
C ALA A 121 -10.68 -1.41 18.02
N GLY A 122 -10.89 -1.04 19.27
CA GLY A 122 -10.90 0.35 19.71
C GLY A 122 -9.50 0.95 19.72
N ASP A 123 -8.50 0.22 20.24
CA ASP A 123 -7.10 0.68 20.26
C ASP A 123 -6.56 0.83 18.85
N GLN A 124 -6.88 -0.14 17.98
CA GLN A 124 -6.50 -0.07 16.58
C GLN A 124 -7.18 1.09 15.84
N ALA A 125 -8.46 1.36 16.14
CA ALA A 125 -9.20 2.49 15.57
C ALA A 125 -8.59 3.84 15.96
N VAL A 126 -8.18 3.99 17.24
CA VAL A 126 -7.48 5.20 17.71
C VAL A 126 -6.14 5.36 17.01
N ALA A 127 -5.36 4.28 16.87
CA ALA A 127 -4.08 4.31 16.16
C ALA A 127 -4.25 4.71 14.69
N TYR A 128 -5.26 4.18 14.00
CA TYR A 128 -5.58 4.55 12.63
C TYR A 128 -6.02 6.02 12.50
N ALA A 129 -6.87 6.51 13.41
CA ALA A 129 -7.32 7.90 13.43
C ALA A 129 -6.16 8.86 13.69
N ALA A 130 -5.25 8.55 14.63
CA ALA A 130 -4.05 9.32 14.92
C ALA A 130 -3.08 9.36 13.73
N ALA A 131 -3.08 8.31 12.91
CA ALA A 131 -2.30 8.26 11.68
C ALA A 131 -2.90 9.08 10.52
N GLY A 132 -4.16 9.52 10.63
CA GLY A 132 -4.84 10.35 9.63
C GLY A 132 -6.00 9.66 8.90
N ALA A 133 -6.38 8.43 9.27
CA ALA A 133 -7.59 7.81 8.75
C ALA A 133 -8.83 8.62 9.18
N CYS A 134 -9.66 9.01 8.23
CA CYS A 134 -10.89 9.76 8.50
C CYS A 134 -12.14 8.87 8.55
N VAL A 135 -12.01 7.60 8.16
CA VAL A 135 -13.04 6.57 8.30
C VAL A 135 -12.40 5.32 8.89
N ILE A 136 -13.08 4.70 9.84
CA ILE A 136 -12.72 3.38 10.37
C ILE A 136 -13.77 2.39 9.92
N SER A 137 -13.38 1.43 9.10
CA SER A 137 -14.23 0.34 8.64
C SER A 137 -14.07 -0.86 9.56
N VAL A 138 -15.15 -1.27 10.22
CA VAL A 138 -15.13 -2.37 11.18
C VAL A 138 -15.93 -3.56 10.63
N LEU A 139 -15.24 -4.68 10.38
CA LEU A 139 -15.92 -5.94 10.06
C LEU A 139 -16.72 -6.41 11.27
N THR A 140 -18.03 -6.65 11.07
CA THR A 140 -18.91 -7.16 12.12
C THR A 140 -19.47 -8.56 11.84
N GLU A 141 -19.15 -9.14 10.68
CA GLU A 141 -19.50 -10.51 10.36
C GLU A 141 -18.64 -11.48 11.20
N GLU A 142 -19.30 -12.37 11.97
CA GLU A 142 -18.62 -13.13 13.02
C GLU A 142 -18.01 -14.44 12.54
N ARG A 143 -18.62 -15.12 11.54
CA ARG A 143 -18.23 -16.48 11.13
C ARG A 143 -16.94 -16.51 10.32
N CYS A 144 -16.86 -15.67 9.31
CA CYS A 144 -15.75 -15.65 8.34
C CYS A 144 -14.70 -14.60 8.65
N PHE A 145 -15.10 -13.47 9.28
CA PHE A 145 -14.22 -12.34 9.54
C PHE A 145 -13.89 -12.16 11.02
N LYS A 146 -14.50 -12.92 11.91
CA LYS A 146 -14.30 -12.89 13.37
C LYS A 146 -14.48 -11.50 13.97
N GLY A 147 -15.41 -10.71 13.39
CA GLY A 147 -15.80 -9.40 13.85
C GLY A 147 -17.01 -9.44 14.77
N SER A 148 -17.39 -8.31 15.33
CA SER A 148 -18.60 -8.19 16.13
C SER A 148 -19.13 -6.76 16.18
N LEU A 149 -20.40 -6.58 16.52
CA LEU A 149 -20.96 -5.25 16.83
C LEU A 149 -20.29 -4.60 18.05
N ALA A 150 -19.83 -5.40 19.01
CA ALA A 150 -19.06 -4.90 20.15
C ALA A 150 -17.73 -4.25 19.69
N ASP A 151 -17.07 -4.77 18.67
CA ASP A 151 -15.88 -4.15 18.07
C ASP A 151 -16.21 -2.79 17.47
N LEU A 152 -17.32 -2.67 16.78
CA LEU A 152 -17.77 -1.41 16.19
C LEU A 152 -18.06 -0.36 17.29
N THR A 153 -18.79 -0.75 18.32
CA THR A 153 -19.11 0.13 19.46
C THR A 153 -17.83 0.54 20.21
N CYS A 154 -16.89 -0.41 20.41
CA CYS A 154 -15.60 -0.12 21.04
C CYS A 154 -14.79 0.90 20.21
N ALA A 155 -14.71 0.71 18.90
CA ALA A 155 -14.04 1.64 18.00
C ALA A 155 -14.68 3.04 18.06
N ARG A 156 -16.02 3.11 18.06
CA ARG A 156 -16.76 4.37 18.17
C ARG A 156 -16.48 5.12 19.47
N LEU A 157 -16.56 4.41 20.59
CA LEU A 157 -16.38 5.01 21.92
C LEU A 157 -14.94 5.49 22.14
N LYS A 158 -13.93 4.65 21.84
CA LYS A 158 -12.54 5.01 22.02
C LYS A 158 -12.10 6.17 21.10
N THR A 159 -12.52 6.17 19.84
CA THR A 159 -12.21 7.29 18.93
C THR A 159 -12.93 8.58 19.32
N THR A 160 -14.14 8.51 19.89
CA THR A 160 -14.83 9.67 20.46
C THR A 160 -14.07 10.23 21.67
N ALA A 161 -13.61 9.37 22.58
CA ALA A 161 -12.83 9.78 23.74
C ALA A 161 -11.48 10.41 23.33
N ALA A 162 -10.78 9.81 22.35
CA ALA A 162 -9.54 10.36 21.81
C ALA A 162 -9.76 11.74 21.15
N ALA A 163 -10.86 11.94 20.44
CA ALA A 163 -11.21 13.22 19.86
C ALA A 163 -11.53 14.27 20.93
N SER A 164 -12.25 13.90 21.97
CA SER A 164 -12.60 14.80 23.09
C SER A 164 -11.38 15.24 23.89
N SER A 165 -10.32 14.41 23.94
CA SER A 165 -9.04 14.73 24.57
C SER A 165 -8.08 15.53 23.64
N GLY A 166 -8.47 15.80 22.41
CA GLY A 166 -7.66 16.51 21.42
C GLY A 166 -6.55 15.69 20.78
N GLN A 167 -6.55 14.36 20.95
CA GLN A 167 -5.54 13.46 20.37
C GLN A 167 -5.73 13.29 18.85
N THR A 168 -6.99 13.23 18.39
CA THR A 168 -7.33 13.03 16.98
C THR A 168 -8.61 13.79 16.62
N ALA A 169 -8.88 13.97 15.31
CA ALA A 169 -10.25 14.21 14.87
C ALA A 169 -11.04 12.91 14.97
N ARG A 170 -12.37 12.98 15.30
CA ARG A 170 -13.21 11.80 15.31
C ARG A 170 -13.40 11.26 13.88
N PRO A 171 -13.01 10.03 13.57
CA PRO A 171 -13.31 9.41 12.29
C PRO A 171 -14.78 8.99 12.20
N ALA A 172 -15.30 8.86 10.98
CA ALA A 172 -16.59 8.18 10.77
C ALA A 172 -16.42 6.66 10.93
N ILE A 173 -17.39 6.01 11.57
CA ILE A 173 -17.37 4.56 11.78
C ILE A 173 -18.29 3.88 10.76
N LEU A 174 -17.71 3.02 9.93
CA LEU A 174 -18.42 2.21 8.92
C LEU A 174 -18.63 0.79 9.43
N ARG A 175 -19.91 0.36 9.54
CA ARG A 175 -20.21 -1.07 9.68
C ARG A 175 -19.98 -1.78 8.35
N LYS A 176 -18.95 -2.62 8.30
CA LYS A 176 -18.63 -3.49 7.15
C LYS A 176 -19.22 -4.87 7.40
N ASP A 177 -20.33 -5.17 6.73
CA ASP A 177 -21.09 -6.40 6.95
C ASP A 177 -21.94 -6.71 5.70
N PHE A 178 -22.61 -7.86 5.68
CA PHE A 178 -23.58 -8.28 4.64
C PHE A 178 -24.98 -7.86 5.10
N ILE A 179 -25.35 -6.61 4.83
CA ILE A 179 -26.60 -6.02 5.29
C ILE A 179 -27.73 -6.33 4.30
N THR A 180 -28.77 -7.02 4.77
CA THR A 180 -29.94 -7.46 3.99
C THR A 180 -31.26 -6.92 4.54
N THR A 181 -31.27 -6.32 5.74
CA THR A 181 -32.49 -5.87 6.42
C THR A 181 -32.34 -4.48 7.07
N LYS A 182 -33.47 -3.77 7.23
CA LYS A 182 -33.56 -2.50 8.00
C LYS A 182 -33.14 -2.69 9.46
N TYR A 183 -33.42 -3.87 10.03
CA TYR A 183 -33.00 -4.21 11.38
C TYR A 183 -31.49 -4.09 11.59
N GLN A 184 -30.69 -4.63 10.66
CA GLN A 184 -29.23 -4.53 10.74
C GLN A 184 -28.74 -3.08 10.66
N ILE A 185 -29.42 -2.21 9.91
CA ILE A 185 -29.10 -0.78 9.84
C ILE A 185 -29.44 -0.08 11.15
N ALA A 186 -30.59 -0.38 11.75
CA ALA A 186 -30.97 0.13 13.08
C ALA A 186 -29.99 -0.33 14.16
N GLU A 187 -29.58 -1.61 14.12
CA GLU A 187 -28.59 -2.21 15.01
C GLU A 187 -27.21 -1.53 14.85
N ALA A 188 -26.79 -1.22 13.62
CA ALA A 188 -25.58 -0.45 13.37
C ALA A 188 -25.64 0.95 13.99
N ALA A 189 -26.77 1.62 13.83
CA ALA A 189 -27.00 2.96 14.38
C ALA A 189 -26.99 2.96 15.91
N ALA A 190 -27.61 1.96 16.55
CA ALA A 190 -27.59 1.75 17.99
C ALA A 190 -26.18 1.45 18.52
N GLY A 191 -25.36 0.70 17.75
CA GLY A 191 -23.95 0.46 18.05
C GLY A 191 -23.03 1.64 17.79
N GLY A 192 -23.54 2.76 17.25
CA GLY A 192 -22.78 3.99 17.03
C GLY A 192 -22.13 4.12 15.66
N ALA A 193 -22.54 3.34 14.66
CA ALA A 193 -22.10 3.52 13.29
C ALA A 193 -22.53 4.90 12.74
N ASP A 194 -21.65 5.49 11.93
CA ASP A 194 -21.92 6.70 11.16
C ASP A 194 -22.40 6.34 9.74
N THR A 195 -22.05 5.17 9.25
CA THR A 195 -22.45 4.66 7.94
C THR A 195 -22.41 3.13 7.90
N VAL A 196 -23.02 2.57 6.87
CA VAL A 196 -23.11 1.13 6.62
C VAL A 196 -22.72 0.78 5.19
N LEU A 197 -22.27 -0.46 4.96
CA LEU A 197 -22.05 -1.01 3.63
C LEU A 197 -23.33 -1.65 3.11
N LEU A 198 -23.70 -1.35 1.85
CA LEU A 198 -24.73 -2.04 1.10
C LEU A 198 -24.13 -2.58 -0.19
N ILE A 199 -24.31 -3.88 -0.47
CA ILE A 199 -23.66 -4.56 -1.59
C ILE A 199 -24.70 -4.83 -2.69
N VAL A 200 -24.50 -4.26 -3.88
CA VAL A 200 -25.43 -4.42 -5.00
C VAL A 200 -25.55 -5.89 -5.41
N ALA A 201 -24.43 -6.60 -5.49
CA ALA A 201 -24.39 -8.01 -5.88
C ALA A 201 -25.23 -8.95 -4.98
N THR A 202 -25.53 -8.53 -3.74
CA THR A 202 -26.26 -9.35 -2.76
C THR A 202 -27.67 -8.83 -2.44
N THR A 203 -28.09 -7.71 -3.03
CA THR A 203 -29.32 -7.02 -2.61
C THR A 203 -30.23 -6.76 -3.81
N PRO A 204 -31.49 -7.25 -3.81
CA PRO A 204 -32.48 -6.91 -4.85
C PRO A 204 -32.66 -5.39 -4.97
N SER A 205 -32.86 -4.87 -6.19
CA SER A 205 -32.85 -3.43 -6.45
C SER A 205 -33.92 -2.64 -5.68
N ASN A 206 -35.10 -3.22 -5.50
CA ASN A 206 -36.17 -2.65 -4.67
C ASN A 206 -35.78 -2.61 -3.19
N VAL A 207 -35.18 -3.68 -2.66
CA VAL A 207 -34.68 -3.76 -1.29
C VAL A 207 -33.52 -2.79 -1.09
N LEU A 208 -32.57 -2.72 -2.04
CA LEU A 208 -31.44 -1.80 -1.97
C LEU A 208 -31.90 -0.34 -1.80
N LYS A 209 -32.88 0.08 -2.60
CA LYS A 209 -33.47 1.42 -2.47
C LYS A 209 -34.07 1.64 -1.09
N GLU A 210 -34.83 0.69 -0.57
CA GLU A 210 -35.42 0.79 0.77
C GLU A 210 -34.38 0.87 1.88
N LEU A 211 -33.28 0.11 1.77
CA LEU A 211 -32.17 0.15 2.73
C LEU A 211 -31.41 1.47 2.68
N ILE A 212 -31.20 2.04 1.49
CA ILE A 212 -30.59 3.36 1.31
C ILE A 212 -31.47 4.44 1.96
N ASP A 213 -32.76 4.45 1.65
CA ASP A 213 -33.71 5.43 2.17
C ASP A 213 -33.83 5.31 3.72
N PHE A 214 -33.84 4.09 4.24
CA PHE A 214 -33.87 3.85 5.68
C PHE A 214 -32.58 4.30 6.38
N ALA A 215 -31.40 4.01 5.84
CA ALA A 215 -30.14 4.51 6.38
C ALA A 215 -30.11 6.05 6.44
N ARG A 216 -30.57 6.71 5.38
CA ARG A 216 -30.69 8.19 5.33
C ARG A 216 -31.68 8.74 6.33
N SER A 217 -32.79 8.05 6.60
CA SER A 217 -33.73 8.46 7.63
C SER A 217 -33.10 8.50 9.04
N LEU A 218 -32.03 7.72 9.22
CA LEU A 218 -31.20 7.73 10.42
C LEU A 218 -29.99 8.68 10.33
N GLY A 219 -29.89 9.51 9.29
CA GLY A 219 -28.77 10.44 9.07
C GLY A 219 -27.49 9.78 8.55
N MET A 220 -27.53 8.50 8.18
CA MET A 220 -26.40 7.76 7.65
C MET A 220 -26.42 7.74 6.12
N GLU A 221 -25.39 8.25 5.46
CA GLU A 221 -25.22 8.07 4.02
C GLU A 221 -24.48 6.75 3.77
N PRO A 222 -25.09 5.73 3.17
CA PRO A 222 -24.47 4.41 3.03
C PRO A 222 -23.41 4.39 1.95
N LEU A 223 -22.37 3.56 2.15
CA LEU A 223 -21.41 3.17 1.12
C LEU A 223 -22.04 2.04 0.30
N VAL A 224 -22.36 2.31 -0.97
CA VAL A 224 -22.96 1.33 -1.89
C VAL A 224 -21.87 0.68 -2.73
N GLU A 225 -21.64 -0.62 -2.53
CA GLU A 225 -20.58 -1.37 -3.16
C GLU A 225 -21.02 -1.98 -4.49
N VAL A 226 -20.25 -1.74 -5.54
CA VAL A 226 -20.36 -2.39 -6.86
C VAL A 226 -19.03 -3.08 -7.21
N HIS A 227 -19.10 -4.15 -7.97
CA HIS A 227 -17.92 -4.85 -8.49
C HIS A 227 -17.77 -4.70 -10.00
N ALA A 228 -18.86 -4.61 -10.73
CA ALA A 228 -18.87 -4.58 -12.19
C ALA A 228 -19.73 -3.44 -12.74
N LEU A 229 -19.41 -2.99 -13.96
CA LEU A 229 -20.17 -1.91 -14.64
C LEU A 229 -21.67 -2.19 -14.77
N VAL A 230 -22.07 -3.46 -14.88
CA VAL A 230 -23.48 -3.86 -14.96
C VAL A 230 -24.25 -3.50 -13.68
N GLU A 231 -23.59 -3.50 -12.51
CA GLU A 231 -24.18 -3.15 -11.22
C GLU A 231 -24.36 -1.63 -11.03
N LEU A 232 -23.57 -0.83 -11.77
CA LEU A 232 -23.59 0.63 -11.66
C LEU A 232 -24.98 1.22 -11.93
N GLY A 233 -25.70 0.69 -12.92
CA GLY A 233 -27.06 1.14 -13.24
C GLY A 233 -28.02 0.93 -12.05
N VAL A 234 -27.92 -0.20 -11.38
CA VAL A 234 -28.74 -0.55 -10.19
C VAL A 234 -28.40 0.38 -9.02
N ALA A 235 -27.12 0.58 -8.73
CA ALA A 235 -26.68 1.48 -7.67
C ALA A 235 -27.22 2.90 -7.87
N LEU A 236 -27.06 3.45 -9.09
CA LEU A 236 -27.50 4.81 -9.42
C LEU A 236 -29.02 4.95 -9.35
N SER A 237 -29.77 4.01 -9.93
CA SER A 237 -31.24 4.05 -9.91
C SER A 237 -31.83 3.85 -8.50
N SER A 238 -31.10 3.17 -7.60
CA SER A 238 -31.45 3.06 -6.18
C SER A 238 -31.08 4.31 -5.37
N GLY A 239 -30.40 5.30 -5.99
CA GLY A 239 -30.08 6.58 -5.39
C GLY A 239 -28.75 6.62 -4.62
N ALA A 240 -27.79 5.75 -4.93
CA ALA A 240 -26.45 5.79 -4.32
C ALA A 240 -25.77 7.15 -4.53
N ARG A 241 -25.16 7.72 -3.47
CA ARG A 241 -24.34 8.95 -3.50
C ARG A 241 -22.90 8.71 -3.13
N VAL A 242 -22.62 7.68 -2.34
CA VAL A 242 -21.25 7.21 -2.06
C VAL A 242 -21.13 5.83 -2.66
N LEU A 243 -20.35 5.74 -3.74
CA LEU A 243 -20.17 4.53 -4.54
C LEU A 243 -18.80 3.91 -4.26
N GLY A 244 -18.79 2.68 -3.78
CA GLY A 244 -17.57 1.91 -3.56
C GLY A 244 -17.35 0.89 -4.67
N VAL A 245 -16.20 0.95 -5.34
CA VAL A 245 -15.84 -0.06 -6.34
C VAL A 245 -14.93 -1.09 -5.73
N ASN A 246 -15.40 -2.33 -5.62
CA ASN A 246 -14.59 -3.42 -5.09
C ASN A 246 -13.76 -4.05 -6.21
N ASN A 247 -12.46 -3.81 -6.17
CA ASN A 247 -11.51 -4.37 -7.13
C ASN A 247 -11.33 -5.89 -6.97
N ARG A 248 -11.83 -6.47 -5.87
CA ARG A 248 -11.82 -7.93 -5.65
C ARG A 248 -13.18 -8.51 -5.98
N ASN A 249 -13.22 -9.43 -6.93
CA ASN A 249 -14.42 -10.20 -7.22
C ASN A 249 -14.77 -11.10 -6.02
N LEU A 250 -15.93 -10.89 -5.41
CA LEU A 250 -16.34 -11.60 -4.20
C LEU A 250 -16.78 -13.06 -4.46
N HIS A 251 -16.98 -13.46 -5.73
CA HIS A 251 -17.26 -14.86 -6.12
C HIS A 251 -15.99 -15.68 -6.34
N THR A 252 -14.97 -15.06 -6.99
CA THR A 252 -13.74 -15.74 -7.43
C THR A 252 -12.50 -15.34 -6.65
N PHE A 253 -12.59 -14.30 -5.80
CA PHE A 253 -11.49 -13.62 -5.08
C PHE A 253 -10.37 -13.07 -5.98
N LYS A 254 -10.54 -13.06 -7.30
CA LYS A 254 -9.59 -12.42 -8.21
C LYS A 254 -9.60 -10.91 -8.02
N LEU A 255 -8.41 -10.32 -8.06
CA LEU A 255 -8.18 -8.88 -7.94
C LEU A 255 -7.98 -8.29 -9.34
N ASP A 256 -8.71 -7.20 -9.65
CA ASP A 256 -8.53 -6.39 -10.84
C ASP A 256 -8.61 -4.90 -10.46
N LEU A 257 -7.45 -4.27 -10.31
CA LEU A 257 -7.33 -2.86 -9.92
C LEU A 257 -7.90 -1.90 -10.98
N SER A 258 -8.14 -2.33 -12.22
CA SER A 258 -8.72 -1.51 -13.28
C SER A 258 -10.24 -1.30 -13.14
N GLN A 259 -10.92 -2.04 -12.25
CA GLN A 259 -12.38 -1.91 -12.09
C GLN A 259 -12.80 -0.52 -11.64
N THR A 260 -12.09 0.08 -10.68
CA THR A 260 -12.38 1.43 -10.21
C THR A 260 -12.25 2.46 -11.33
N GLU A 261 -11.23 2.35 -12.19
CA GLU A 261 -11.03 3.27 -13.32
C GLU A 261 -12.13 3.11 -14.37
N LYS A 262 -12.50 1.87 -14.71
CA LYS A 262 -13.61 1.61 -15.65
C LYS A 262 -14.93 2.24 -15.18
N VAL A 263 -15.20 2.18 -13.86
CA VAL A 263 -16.38 2.82 -13.28
C VAL A 263 -16.24 4.35 -13.32
N ALA A 264 -15.06 4.91 -13.02
CA ALA A 264 -14.81 6.35 -13.11
C ALA A 264 -15.00 6.88 -14.54
N GLU A 265 -14.49 6.16 -15.54
CA GLU A 265 -14.70 6.48 -16.96
C GLU A 265 -16.19 6.45 -17.34
N GLU A 266 -16.93 5.44 -16.88
CA GLU A 266 -18.36 5.32 -17.16
C GLU A 266 -19.18 6.43 -16.47
N LEU A 267 -18.84 6.82 -15.24
CA LEU A 267 -19.46 7.96 -14.55
C LEU A 267 -19.21 9.26 -15.33
N THR A 268 -17.97 9.47 -15.78
CA THR A 268 -17.60 10.62 -16.64
C THR A 268 -18.40 10.61 -17.93
N ARG A 269 -18.51 9.46 -18.60
CA ARG A 269 -19.30 9.30 -19.84
C ARG A 269 -20.79 9.63 -19.63
N ARG A 270 -21.33 9.36 -18.43
CA ARG A 270 -22.70 9.71 -18.05
C ARG A 270 -22.87 11.17 -17.61
N GLY A 271 -21.79 11.96 -17.55
CA GLY A 271 -21.80 13.36 -17.13
C GLY A 271 -22.06 13.57 -15.64
N LEU A 272 -21.79 12.56 -14.79
CA LEU A 272 -21.97 12.64 -13.34
C LEU A 272 -20.78 13.32 -12.67
N ALA A 273 -21.03 14.28 -11.79
CA ALA A 273 -19.99 14.99 -11.04
C ALA A 273 -19.58 14.17 -9.81
N PHE A 274 -18.34 13.63 -9.81
CA PHE A 274 -17.79 12.85 -8.72
C PHE A 274 -16.33 13.20 -8.38
N HIS A 275 -15.66 14.05 -9.19
CA HIS A 275 -14.27 14.39 -9.03
C HIS A 275 -13.99 15.11 -7.71
N HIS A 276 -13.19 14.50 -6.86
CA HIS A 276 -12.89 14.96 -5.51
C HIS A 276 -12.01 16.23 -5.49
N ASP A 277 -11.06 16.35 -6.40
CA ASP A 277 -10.11 17.46 -6.51
C ASP A 277 -10.75 18.78 -6.99
N LYS A 278 -11.86 18.72 -7.74
CA LYS A 278 -12.58 19.90 -8.22
C LYS A 278 -13.31 20.69 -7.13
N CYS A 279 -13.52 20.10 -5.96
CA CYS A 279 -14.11 20.78 -4.80
C CYS A 279 -13.31 21.99 -4.31
N CYS A 280 -11.99 22.03 -4.60
CA CYS A 280 -11.09 23.09 -4.14
C CYS A 280 -11.12 24.34 -5.02
N SER A 281 -11.71 24.27 -6.24
CA SER A 281 -11.79 25.38 -7.19
C SER A 281 -12.99 26.31 -6.97
N GLY A 282 -13.80 26.09 -5.91
CA GLY A 282 -15.02 26.86 -5.64
C GLY A 282 -16.23 26.45 -6.49
N GLU A 283 -16.10 25.35 -7.22
CA GLU A 283 -17.22 24.72 -7.92
C GLU A 283 -18.17 24.02 -6.91
N SER A 284 -19.41 23.74 -7.33
CA SER A 284 -20.41 23.08 -6.48
C SER A 284 -19.92 21.73 -5.97
N LYS A 285 -20.32 21.35 -4.74
CA LYS A 285 -20.05 20.02 -4.17
C LYS A 285 -20.39 18.93 -5.19
N PRO A 286 -19.55 17.88 -5.36
CA PRO A 286 -19.88 16.78 -6.24
C PRO A 286 -21.17 16.08 -5.78
N GLU A 287 -22.01 15.69 -6.71
CA GLU A 287 -23.25 14.98 -6.43
C GLU A 287 -23.00 13.58 -5.86
N MET A 288 -21.82 13.04 -6.16
CA MET A 288 -21.43 11.67 -5.82
C MET A 288 -19.98 11.64 -5.31
N THR A 289 -19.69 10.68 -4.43
CA THR A 289 -18.33 10.34 -3.99
C THR A 289 -17.96 8.95 -4.50
N LEU A 290 -16.86 8.83 -5.22
CA LEU A 290 -16.32 7.55 -5.68
C LEU A 290 -15.24 7.05 -4.72
N CYS A 291 -15.31 5.78 -4.37
CA CYS A 291 -14.41 5.11 -3.44
C CYS A 291 -13.80 3.86 -4.08
N ALA A 292 -12.50 3.63 -3.89
CA ALA A 292 -11.82 2.40 -4.29
C ALA A 292 -11.71 1.45 -3.09
N LEU A 293 -12.15 0.20 -3.26
CA LEU A 293 -12.14 -0.81 -2.22
C LEU A 293 -11.27 -2.00 -2.64
N SER A 294 -10.50 -2.55 -1.72
CA SER A 294 -9.65 -3.73 -1.89
C SER A 294 -8.45 -3.54 -2.84
N GLY A 295 -7.37 -4.23 -2.52
CA GLY A 295 -6.24 -4.47 -3.40
C GLY A 295 -5.15 -3.40 -3.41
N MET A 296 -5.39 -2.21 -2.87
CA MET A 296 -4.36 -1.18 -2.78
C MET A 296 -3.28 -1.59 -1.78
N SER A 297 -2.05 -1.50 -2.19
CA SER A 297 -0.88 -1.91 -1.39
C SER A 297 0.23 -0.87 -1.32
N ASN A 298 0.19 0.16 -2.16
CA ASN A 298 1.21 1.19 -2.24
C ASN A 298 0.62 2.57 -2.59
N SER A 299 1.40 3.62 -2.42
CA SER A 299 0.98 5.00 -2.71
C SER A 299 0.68 5.25 -4.19
N HIS A 300 1.24 4.46 -5.09
CA HIS A 300 0.98 4.58 -6.52
C HIS A 300 -0.46 4.15 -6.86
N ASP A 301 -0.93 3.03 -6.28
CA ASP A 301 -2.33 2.61 -6.45
C ASP A 301 -3.29 3.71 -5.97
N VAL A 302 -2.99 4.32 -4.82
CA VAL A 302 -3.79 5.40 -4.24
C VAL A 302 -3.79 6.64 -5.14
N GLU A 303 -2.62 7.05 -5.64
CA GLU A 303 -2.48 8.22 -6.51
C GLU A 303 -3.14 8.03 -7.88
N ARG A 304 -3.03 6.84 -8.43
CA ARG A 304 -3.72 6.46 -9.68
C ARG A 304 -5.23 6.66 -9.55
N TYR A 305 -5.82 6.25 -8.43
CA TYR A 305 -7.24 6.46 -8.16
C TYR A 305 -7.57 7.93 -7.89
N ARG A 306 -6.71 8.65 -7.19
CA ARG A 306 -6.88 10.09 -7.00
C ARG A 306 -6.93 10.83 -8.34
N ALA A 307 -6.02 10.49 -9.26
CA ALA A 307 -5.99 11.06 -10.61
C ALA A 307 -7.26 10.72 -11.43
N ALA A 308 -7.89 9.56 -11.14
CA ALA A 308 -9.18 9.18 -11.73
C ALA A 308 -10.39 9.85 -11.05
N GLY A 309 -10.19 10.74 -10.08
CA GLY A 309 -11.26 11.46 -9.38
C GLY A 309 -11.83 10.75 -8.16
N VAL A 310 -11.22 9.64 -7.72
CA VAL A 310 -11.62 8.91 -6.49
C VAL A 310 -11.35 9.77 -5.27
N GLY A 311 -12.31 9.85 -4.35
CA GLY A 311 -12.21 10.63 -3.11
C GLY A 311 -11.74 9.82 -1.89
N MET A 312 -11.97 8.49 -1.87
CA MET A 312 -11.62 7.65 -0.73
C MET A 312 -11.06 6.29 -1.17
N CYS A 313 -10.03 5.82 -0.46
CA CYS A 313 -9.53 4.44 -0.55
C CYS A 313 -9.84 3.69 0.74
N LEU A 314 -10.37 2.46 0.64
CA LEU A 314 -10.55 1.55 1.77
C LEU A 314 -9.47 0.49 1.76
N ILE A 315 -8.64 0.47 2.81
CA ILE A 315 -7.45 -0.38 2.92
C ILE A 315 -7.52 -1.17 4.23
N GLY A 316 -7.41 -2.47 4.14
CA GLY A 316 -7.51 -3.37 5.30
C GLY A 316 -6.28 -4.24 5.49
N GLU A 317 -6.09 -5.26 4.66
CA GLU A 317 -5.11 -6.32 4.90
C GLU A 317 -3.68 -5.79 5.10
N SER A 318 -3.23 -4.85 4.28
CA SER A 318 -1.90 -4.25 4.41
C SER A 318 -1.72 -3.46 5.71
N LEU A 319 -2.77 -2.78 6.18
CA LEU A 319 -2.74 -2.05 7.46
C LEU A 319 -2.77 -2.99 8.67
N MET A 320 -3.58 -4.05 8.61
CA MET A 320 -3.67 -5.04 9.69
C MET A 320 -2.39 -5.85 9.87
N ARG A 321 -1.60 -5.99 8.81
CA ARG A 321 -0.29 -6.67 8.83
C ARG A 321 0.88 -5.74 9.14
N ALA A 322 0.65 -4.42 9.12
CA ALA A 322 1.69 -3.45 9.41
C ALA A 322 2.02 -3.43 10.90
N SER A 323 3.30 -3.51 11.25
CA SER A 323 3.75 -3.35 12.64
C SER A 323 3.60 -1.90 13.13
N ASP A 324 3.66 -0.93 12.21
CA ASP A 324 3.33 0.47 12.44
C ASP A 324 2.28 0.94 11.43
N PRO A 325 0.99 0.88 11.79
CA PRO A 325 -0.09 1.35 10.94
C PRO A 325 0.03 2.85 10.59
N SER A 326 0.62 3.65 11.46
CA SER A 326 0.78 5.08 11.25
C SER A 326 1.72 5.38 10.09
N LEU A 327 2.84 4.68 10.02
CA LEU A 327 3.77 4.78 8.89
C LEU A 327 3.15 4.23 7.61
N ALA A 328 2.44 3.11 7.69
CA ALA A 328 1.75 2.54 6.54
C ALA A 328 0.70 3.49 5.96
N ILE A 329 -0.13 4.12 6.80
CA ILE A 329 -1.15 5.10 6.38
C ILE A 329 -0.49 6.32 5.72
N ARG A 330 0.55 6.88 6.33
CA ARG A 330 1.27 8.03 5.75
C ARG A 330 1.95 7.69 4.43
N GLY A 331 2.52 6.49 4.31
CA GLY A 331 3.15 6.01 3.08
C GLY A 331 2.15 5.72 1.96
N LEU A 332 0.92 5.34 2.28
CA LEU A 332 -0.13 5.06 1.31
C LEU A 332 -0.86 6.32 0.83
N CYS A 333 -1.10 7.29 1.72
CA CYS A 333 -1.89 8.49 1.44
C CYS A 333 -1.06 9.76 1.63
N LEU A 334 -0.09 9.99 0.74
CA LEU A 334 0.71 11.21 0.71
C LEU A 334 -0.15 12.43 0.39
N ASP A 335 0.17 13.58 1.00
CA ASP A 335 -0.41 14.86 0.62
C ASP A 335 -0.12 15.12 -0.87
N PRO A 336 -1.11 15.55 -1.68
CA PRO A 336 -0.88 15.86 -3.09
C PRO A 336 0.20 16.92 -3.31
N LYS A 337 0.43 17.84 -2.38
CA LYS A 337 1.53 18.81 -2.46
C LYS A 337 2.88 18.15 -2.23
N ASP A 338 2.97 17.19 -1.31
CA ASP A 338 4.17 16.40 -1.09
C ASP A 338 4.37 15.42 -2.25
N TYR A 339 3.30 14.87 -2.79
CA TYR A 339 3.32 14.06 -3.99
C TYR A 339 3.64 14.92 -5.23
N ALA A 340 3.04 16.10 -5.41
CA ALA A 340 3.26 17.02 -6.52
C ALA A 340 4.59 17.78 -6.41
N SER A 341 5.04 18.18 -5.22
CA SER A 341 6.40 18.72 -5.04
C SER A 341 7.45 17.64 -5.30
N SER A 342 7.08 16.39 -5.10
CA SER A 342 7.81 15.24 -5.60
C SER A 342 7.70 15.08 -7.12
N GLN A 343 6.71 15.68 -7.80
CA GLN A 343 6.47 15.64 -9.26
C GLN A 343 6.84 16.94 -10.02
N SER A 344 6.92 18.10 -9.35
CA SER A 344 7.03 19.42 -10.00
C SER A 344 8.36 19.69 -10.69
N VAL A 345 9.20 18.68 -10.83
CA VAL A 345 10.38 18.72 -11.69
C VAL A 345 10.26 17.63 -12.75
N SER A 346 9.58 18.00 -13.84
CA SER A 346 9.37 17.25 -15.09
C SER A 346 8.48 15.99 -15.03
N GLY A 347 7.26 16.14 -15.50
CA GLY A 347 6.31 15.21 -16.11
C GLY A 347 6.56 13.71 -15.99
N GLY A 348 6.08 13.08 -14.90
CA GLY A 348 6.06 11.62 -14.81
C GLY A 348 5.74 11.17 -13.39
N ALA A 349 4.68 10.39 -13.25
CA ALA A 349 4.32 9.69 -12.03
C ALA A 349 5.54 8.95 -11.45
N TYR A 350 5.64 8.83 -10.11
CA TYR A 350 6.51 7.82 -9.49
C TYR A 350 6.04 6.45 -9.96
N THR A 351 6.49 6.07 -11.12
CA THR A 351 6.32 4.71 -11.60
C THR A 351 7.24 3.84 -10.75
N ALA A 352 6.66 2.97 -9.92
CA ALA A 352 7.38 1.86 -9.35
C ALA A 352 8.12 1.17 -10.51
N GLY A 353 9.44 1.23 -10.48
CA GLY A 353 10.25 0.69 -11.56
C GLY A 353 11.72 1.04 -11.36
N THR A 354 12.61 0.20 -11.84
CA THR A 354 14.03 0.33 -11.65
C THR A 354 14.58 1.54 -12.39
N LYS A 355 15.02 2.54 -11.62
CA LYS A 355 15.58 3.82 -12.10
C LYS A 355 17.10 3.83 -12.07
N VAL A 356 17.67 3.09 -11.15
CA VAL A 356 19.11 3.07 -10.87
C VAL A 356 19.68 1.67 -11.03
N VAL A 357 20.73 1.53 -11.81
CA VAL A 357 21.52 0.28 -11.93
C VAL A 357 22.92 0.54 -11.45
N LYS A 358 23.34 -0.15 -10.39
CA LYS A 358 24.68 -0.04 -9.81
C LYS A 358 25.51 -1.27 -10.12
N VAL A 359 26.75 -1.04 -10.56
CA VAL A 359 27.79 -2.08 -10.70
C VAL A 359 28.87 -1.81 -9.67
N CYS A 360 29.00 -2.69 -8.68
CA CYS A 360 29.83 -2.53 -7.51
C CYS A 360 31.10 -3.39 -7.58
N GLY A 361 32.14 -3.01 -6.83
CA GLY A 361 33.41 -3.72 -6.80
C GLY A 361 34.24 -3.55 -8.06
N ILE A 362 34.18 -2.38 -8.66
CA ILE A 362 35.03 -1.95 -9.77
C ILE A 362 36.43 -1.64 -9.21
N THR A 363 37.47 -2.18 -9.84
CA THR A 363 38.85 -2.04 -9.39
C THR A 363 39.76 -1.34 -10.43
N ASN A 364 39.26 -1.10 -11.63
CA ASN A 364 40.01 -0.45 -12.71
C ASN A 364 39.10 0.38 -13.63
N ALA A 365 39.68 1.28 -14.39
CA ALA A 365 38.97 2.20 -15.28
C ALA A 365 38.31 1.49 -16.49
N GLU A 366 38.85 0.38 -16.98
CA GLU A 366 38.27 -0.35 -18.10
C GLU A 366 36.92 -0.95 -17.75
N ASP A 367 36.86 -1.68 -16.63
CA ASP A 367 35.60 -2.25 -16.10
C ASP A 367 34.55 -1.15 -15.80
N ALA A 368 35.00 0.01 -15.29
CA ALA A 368 34.15 1.17 -15.08
C ALA A 368 33.51 1.67 -16.37
N LEU A 369 34.33 1.82 -17.44
CA LEU A 369 33.83 2.28 -18.74
C LEU A 369 32.89 1.26 -19.40
N VAL A 370 33.14 -0.04 -19.23
CA VAL A 370 32.20 -1.06 -19.71
C VAL A 370 30.87 -0.95 -19.00
N ALA A 371 30.86 -0.79 -17.69
CA ALA A 371 29.62 -0.59 -16.93
C ALA A 371 28.89 0.68 -17.39
N CYS A 372 29.59 1.81 -17.56
CA CYS A 372 29.01 3.06 -18.05
C CYS A 372 28.42 2.91 -19.46
N ARG A 373 29.13 2.30 -20.40
CA ARG A 373 28.66 2.05 -21.79
C ARG A 373 27.44 1.13 -21.81
N SER A 374 27.35 0.19 -20.88
CA SER A 374 26.16 -0.66 -20.70
C SER A 374 24.97 0.11 -20.13
N GLY A 375 25.22 1.31 -19.58
CA GLY A 375 24.21 2.20 -19.02
C GLY A 375 24.03 2.08 -17.51
N ALA A 376 25.03 1.60 -16.77
CA ALA A 376 25.02 1.67 -15.31
C ALA A 376 24.97 3.13 -14.82
N SER A 377 24.14 3.38 -13.82
CA SER A 377 23.94 4.71 -13.22
C SER A 377 24.95 4.99 -12.11
N LEU A 378 25.37 3.95 -11.38
CA LEU A 378 26.28 4.04 -10.25
C LEU A 378 27.44 3.04 -10.40
N ILE A 379 28.65 3.52 -10.15
CA ILE A 379 29.89 2.74 -10.20
C ILE A 379 30.45 2.64 -8.78
N GLY A 380 30.43 1.45 -8.19
CA GLY A 380 30.87 1.23 -6.81
C GLY A 380 32.36 0.86 -6.72
N VAL A 381 33.13 1.61 -5.93
CA VAL A 381 34.53 1.33 -5.58
C VAL A 381 34.62 1.05 -4.08
N ILE A 382 35.29 -0.03 -3.66
CA ILE A 382 35.25 -0.54 -2.29
C ILE A 382 36.53 -0.20 -1.54
N PHE A 383 36.40 0.48 -0.41
CA PHE A 383 37.52 0.81 0.48
C PHE A 383 37.57 -0.10 1.74
N ALA A 384 36.56 -0.97 1.92
CA ALA A 384 36.51 -1.88 3.08
C ALA A 384 37.74 -2.81 3.15
N GLU A 385 38.44 -2.80 4.29
CA GLU A 385 39.74 -3.45 4.48
C GLU A 385 39.78 -4.94 4.13
N LYS A 386 38.70 -5.67 4.45
CA LYS A 386 38.61 -7.12 4.25
C LYS A 386 38.10 -7.51 2.86
N SER A 387 37.76 -6.56 2.03
CA SER A 387 37.20 -6.84 0.70
C SER A 387 38.29 -7.30 -0.29
N LYS A 388 38.03 -8.39 -1.00
CA LYS A 388 38.85 -8.84 -2.12
C LYS A 388 38.82 -7.87 -3.31
N ARG A 389 37.91 -6.88 -3.26
CA ARG A 389 37.69 -5.86 -4.30
C ARG A 389 38.15 -4.47 -3.81
N LYS A 390 38.95 -4.42 -2.73
CA LYS A 390 39.45 -3.16 -2.19
C LYS A 390 40.32 -2.45 -3.22
N VAL A 391 40.13 -1.15 -3.36
CA VAL A 391 40.93 -0.27 -4.21
C VAL A 391 41.83 0.64 -3.36
N THR A 392 42.94 1.10 -3.97
CA THR A 392 43.76 2.21 -3.46
C THR A 392 43.13 3.55 -3.82
N ALA A 393 43.61 4.64 -3.20
CA ALA A 393 43.19 5.99 -3.57
C ALA A 393 43.54 6.33 -5.03
N GLU A 394 44.71 5.88 -5.50
CA GLU A 394 45.11 6.09 -6.89
C GLU A 394 44.18 5.38 -7.88
N GLN A 395 43.88 4.10 -7.65
CA GLN A 395 42.90 3.36 -8.47
C GLN A 395 41.54 4.04 -8.50
N ALA A 396 41.07 4.52 -7.34
CA ALA A 396 39.81 5.22 -7.25
C ALA A 396 39.82 6.55 -8.04
N LYS A 397 40.92 7.32 -7.99
CA LYS A 397 41.08 8.54 -8.77
C LYS A 397 41.05 8.26 -10.28
N ASP A 398 41.72 7.20 -10.73
CA ASP A 398 41.73 6.79 -12.14
C ASP A 398 40.31 6.40 -12.61
N ILE A 399 39.58 5.65 -11.78
CA ILE A 399 38.17 5.29 -12.05
C ILE A 399 37.30 6.53 -12.12
N VAL A 400 37.39 7.44 -11.13
CA VAL A 400 36.65 8.70 -11.10
C VAL A 400 36.92 9.54 -12.34
N ALA A 401 38.21 9.68 -12.74
CA ALA A 401 38.58 10.43 -13.93
C ALA A 401 37.98 9.82 -15.21
N ALA A 402 38.00 8.49 -15.33
CA ALA A 402 37.44 7.78 -16.48
C ALA A 402 35.90 7.95 -16.55
N VAL A 403 35.19 7.79 -15.42
CA VAL A 403 33.75 7.94 -15.34
C VAL A 403 33.30 9.38 -15.59
N ARG A 404 34.02 10.37 -15.06
CA ARG A 404 33.72 11.78 -15.31
C ARG A 404 33.89 12.14 -16.78
N ARG A 405 35.00 11.71 -17.40
CA ARG A 405 35.24 11.92 -18.84
C ARG A 405 34.13 11.27 -19.69
N PHE A 406 33.69 10.08 -19.32
CA PHE A 406 32.57 9.42 -20.00
C PHE A 406 31.26 10.23 -19.87
N GLY A 407 30.97 10.80 -18.69
CA GLY A 407 29.82 11.65 -18.42
C GLY A 407 29.98 13.11 -18.85
N GLU A 408 31.05 13.46 -19.58
CA GLU A 408 31.38 14.82 -20.08
C GLU A 408 31.35 15.89 -18.98
N ARG A 409 31.93 15.58 -17.80
CA ARG A 409 31.98 16.47 -16.64
C ARG A 409 33.37 16.53 -16.00
N ASP A 410 33.71 17.70 -15.48
CA ASP A 410 34.97 17.93 -14.78
C ASP A 410 34.82 17.90 -13.25
N GLU A 411 33.60 18.20 -12.74
CA GLU A 411 33.31 18.29 -11.33
C GLU A 411 32.35 17.20 -10.84
N ARG A 412 32.21 17.11 -9.54
CA ARG A 412 31.15 16.33 -8.88
C ARG A 412 29.78 16.81 -9.31
N VAL A 413 28.82 15.89 -9.39
CA VAL A 413 27.42 16.24 -9.60
C VAL A 413 26.90 16.94 -8.35
N LYS A 414 26.25 18.08 -8.54
CA LYS A 414 25.53 18.77 -7.47
C LYS A 414 24.16 18.14 -7.30
N PHE A 415 23.89 17.68 -6.11
CA PHE A 415 22.56 17.19 -5.76
C PHE A 415 21.68 18.37 -5.33
N GLU A 416 20.42 18.35 -5.72
CA GLU A 416 19.45 19.32 -5.24
C GLU A 416 19.28 19.16 -3.72
N GLU A 417 19.29 20.29 -3.01
CA GLU A 417 18.98 20.31 -1.59
C GLU A 417 17.51 19.94 -1.39
N VAL A 418 17.27 18.93 -0.59
CA VAL A 418 15.93 18.49 -0.23
C VAL A 418 15.63 18.99 1.17
N ALA A 419 14.63 19.87 1.28
CA ALA A 419 14.15 20.31 2.58
C ALA A 419 13.57 19.12 3.37
N GLU A 420 13.99 18.95 4.62
CA GLU A 420 13.50 17.89 5.51
C GLU A 420 12.13 18.25 6.10
N ASN A 421 11.14 18.41 5.21
CA ASN A 421 9.77 18.77 5.57
C ASN A 421 8.89 17.52 5.48
N GLY A 422 8.57 16.90 6.61
CA GLY A 422 7.68 15.74 6.66
C GLY A 422 8.26 14.50 7.35
N SER A 423 7.69 13.32 7.04
CA SER A 423 8.18 12.05 7.59
C SER A 423 9.52 11.64 6.94
N ALA A 424 10.28 10.78 7.63
CA ALA A 424 11.52 10.22 7.07
C ALA A 424 11.29 9.55 5.71
N VAL A 425 10.15 8.88 5.54
CA VAL A 425 9.76 8.20 4.29
C VAL A 425 9.54 9.21 3.16
N THR A 426 8.80 10.30 3.41
CA THR A 426 8.55 11.36 2.42
C THR A 426 9.85 12.02 1.97
N THR A 427 10.71 12.33 2.92
CA THR A 427 12.05 12.92 2.63
C THR A 427 12.89 11.96 1.81
N LEU A 428 12.91 10.66 2.11
CA LEU A 428 13.63 9.65 1.33
C LEU A 428 13.10 9.49 -0.08
N ILE A 429 11.77 9.56 -0.30
CA ILE A 429 11.20 9.56 -1.65
C ILE A 429 11.72 10.76 -2.44
N THR A 430 11.76 11.94 -1.86
CA THR A 430 12.25 13.14 -2.52
C THR A 430 13.76 13.07 -2.78
N LYS A 431 14.54 12.58 -1.81
CA LYS A 431 16.00 12.36 -1.94
C LYS A 431 16.32 11.31 -3.00
N SER A 432 15.58 10.19 -3.07
CA SER A 432 15.82 9.16 -4.10
C SER A 432 15.52 9.67 -5.52
N ARG A 433 14.59 10.62 -5.68
CA ARG A 433 14.38 11.30 -6.96
C ARG A 433 15.50 12.26 -7.31
N ALA A 434 16.09 12.95 -6.34
CA ALA A 434 17.30 13.73 -6.57
C ALA A 434 18.43 12.80 -7.04
N LEU A 435 18.52 11.57 -6.47
CA LEU A 435 19.45 10.55 -6.96
C LEU A 435 19.14 10.11 -8.40
N GLU A 436 17.88 9.84 -8.72
CA GLU A 436 17.46 9.48 -10.09
C GLU A 436 17.88 10.55 -11.10
N ARG A 437 17.66 11.83 -10.79
CA ARG A 437 18.07 12.95 -11.66
C ARG A 437 19.58 13.08 -11.79
N ALA A 438 20.29 13.01 -10.69
CA ALA A 438 21.75 13.10 -10.66
C ALA A 438 22.41 11.94 -11.42
N SER A 439 21.82 10.75 -11.36
CA SER A 439 22.34 9.52 -11.98
C SER A 439 22.03 9.39 -13.49
N ARG A 440 21.54 10.44 -14.14
CA ARG A 440 21.48 10.53 -15.62
C ARG A 440 22.87 10.52 -16.24
N VAL A 441 23.86 10.94 -15.49
CA VAL A 441 25.28 10.72 -15.77
C VAL A 441 25.81 9.72 -14.75
N PRO A 442 26.77 8.83 -15.10
CA PRO A 442 27.29 7.86 -14.15
C PRO A 442 27.98 8.53 -12.96
N LEU A 443 27.69 8.05 -11.75
CA LEU A 443 28.23 8.54 -10.48
C LEU A 443 29.16 7.51 -9.86
N VAL A 444 30.23 7.95 -9.21
CA VAL A 444 31.15 7.05 -8.48
C VAL A 444 30.82 7.06 -7.00
N VAL A 445 30.55 5.86 -6.46
CA VAL A 445 30.14 5.61 -5.08
C VAL A 445 31.25 4.90 -4.32
N GLY A 446 31.84 5.54 -3.31
CA GLY A 446 32.79 4.90 -2.41
C GLY A 446 32.07 4.04 -1.36
N VAL A 447 32.42 2.76 -1.27
CA VAL A 447 31.82 1.82 -0.30
C VAL A 447 32.72 1.66 0.90
N PHE A 448 32.22 1.97 2.07
CA PHE A 448 32.92 1.93 3.35
C PHE A 448 32.24 1.00 4.35
N GLN A 449 33.01 0.41 5.26
CA GLN A 449 32.51 -0.46 6.30
C GLN A 449 33.22 -0.16 7.63
N ASN A 450 32.50 0.43 8.57
CA ASN A 450 33.00 0.78 9.92
C ASN A 450 34.27 1.66 9.92
N HIS A 451 34.41 2.55 8.92
CA HIS A 451 35.46 3.55 8.93
C HIS A 451 35.06 4.76 9.78
N PRO A 452 36.00 5.43 10.45
CA PRO A 452 35.76 6.75 11.05
C PRO A 452 35.23 7.74 10.00
N LEU A 453 34.26 8.58 10.38
CA LEU A 453 33.59 9.49 9.43
C LEU A 453 34.53 10.53 8.81
N ASP A 454 35.55 10.95 9.55
CA ASP A 454 36.61 11.85 9.09
C ASP A 454 37.50 11.19 8.01
N VAL A 455 37.80 9.90 8.17
CA VAL A 455 38.53 9.11 7.16
C VAL A 455 37.68 8.98 5.89
N VAL A 456 36.39 8.71 6.03
CA VAL A 456 35.48 8.65 4.86
C VAL A 456 35.45 9.99 4.15
N ARG A 457 35.29 11.09 4.87
CA ARG A 457 35.30 12.45 4.32
C ARG A 457 36.61 12.76 3.59
N GLY A 458 37.74 12.48 4.21
CA GLY A 458 39.05 12.66 3.58
C GLY A 458 39.18 11.89 2.29
N THR A 459 38.73 10.62 2.26
CA THR A 459 38.76 9.78 1.04
C THR A 459 37.84 10.33 -0.06
N VAL A 460 36.64 10.83 0.33
CA VAL A 460 35.70 11.47 -0.59
C VAL A 460 36.35 12.68 -1.25
N GLU A 461 37.04 13.53 -0.49
CA GLU A 461 37.72 14.71 -1.00
C GLU A 461 38.91 14.35 -1.85
N GLU A 462 39.75 13.45 -1.37
CA GLU A 462 40.97 13.03 -2.05
C GLU A 462 40.70 12.34 -3.39
N CYS A 463 39.75 11.41 -3.44
CA CYS A 463 39.42 10.65 -4.64
C CYS A 463 38.39 11.34 -5.54
N GLY A 464 37.72 12.37 -5.03
CA GLY A 464 36.69 13.07 -5.79
C GLY A 464 35.39 12.28 -5.94
N LEU A 465 35.01 11.42 -4.99
CA LEU A 465 33.82 10.57 -5.07
C LEU A 465 32.53 11.41 -5.12
N ASP A 466 31.54 10.96 -5.87
CA ASP A 466 30.23 11.65 -5.98
C ASP A 466 29.30 11.29 -4.83
N MET A 467 29.43 10.10 -4.25
CA MET A 467 28.58 9.56 -3.20
C MET A 467 29.34 8.60 -2.28
N VAL A 468 28.75 8.34 -1.12
CA VAL A 468 29.21 7.33 -0.16
C VAL A 468 28.16 6.23 -0.02
N GLN A 469 28.59 4.99 0.23
CA GLN A 469 27.78 3.88 0.70
C GLN A 469 28.33 3.37 2.04
N LEU A 470 27.51 3.39 3.08
CA LEU A 470 27.85 2.86 4.39
C LEU A 470 27.30 1.44 4.55
N HIS A 471 28.21 0.46 4.70
CA HIS A 471 27.90 -0.97 4.72
C HIS A 471 28.40 -1.67 5.97
N GLY A 472 28.35 -1.01 7.10
CA GLY A 472 28.74 -1.53 8.40
C GLY A 472 27.71 -1.24 9.48
N SER A 473 28.12 -1.08 10.72
CA SER A 473 27.28 -0.80 11.87
C SER A 473 27.15 0.69 12.22
N GLU A 474 27.45 1.60 11.24
CA GLU A 474 27.50 3.04 11.46
C GLU A 474 26.17 3.69 11.86
N GLY A 475 25.05 3.02 11.61
CA GLY A 475 23.70 3.53 11.84
C GLY A 475 23.17 4.41 10.71
N MET A 476 21.87 4.74 10.76
CA MET A 476 21.21 5.56 9.73
C MET A 476 21.68 7.02 9.78
N GLU A 477 21.86 7.56 10.99
CA GLU A 477 22.24 8.96 11.21
C GLU A 477 23.63 9.31 10.66
N ALA A 478 24.52 8.33 10.52
CA ALA A 478 25.83 8.51 9.92
C ALA A 478 25.75 8.93 8.45
N ALA A 479 24.63 8.61 7.77
CA ALA A 479 24.41 8.89 6.35
C ALA A 479 24.07 10.35 6.03
N LYS A 480 24.16 11.27 7.00
CA LYS A 480 23.96 12.71 6.75
C LYS A 480 24.95 13.26 5.75
N THR A 481 24.44 13.96 4.75
CA THR A 481 25.27 14.63 3.72
C THR A 481 26.32 15.54 4.35
N SER A 482 26.00 16.22 5.45
CA SER A 482 26.92 17.10 6.20
C SER A 482 28.16 16.38 6.75
N ASN A 483 28.09 15.06 6.94
CA ASN A 483 29.23 14.26 7.40
C ASN A 483 30.32 14.12 6.35
N PHE A 484 29.95 14.12 5.06
CA PHE A 484 30.85 13.78 3.96
C PHE A 484 30.95 14.85 2.88
N GLY A 485 30.08 15.85 2.87
CA GLY A 485 29.93 16.84 1.78
C GLY A 485 29.31 16.26 0.50
N VAL A 486 28.94 14.97 0.51
CA VAL A 486 28.24 14.26 -0.56
C VAL A 486 27.15 13.36 0.03
N PRO A 487 26.09 13.02 -0.74
CA PRO A 487 25.03 12.14 -0.25
C PRO A 487 25.52 10.72 0.04
N ALA A 488 24.85 10.03 0.96
CA ALA A 488 25.18 8.67 1.32
C ALA A 488 24.01 7.70 1.12
N LEU A 489 24.31 6.51 0.59
CA LEU A 489 23.46 5.32 0.63
C LEU A 489 23.67 4.60 1.97
N ARG A 490 22.59 4.09 2.54
CA ARG A 490 22.68 3.24 3.73
C ARG A 490 22.28 1.80 3.40
N VAL A 491 23.17 0.85 3.70
CA VAL A 491 22.87 -0.56 3.54
C VAL A 491 22.14 -1.09 4.77
N VAL A 492 21.11 -1.87 4.50
CA VAL A 492 20.37 -2.65 5.49
C VAL A 492 20.55 -4.12 5.14
N ASP A 493 21.24 -4.83 6.03
CA ASP A 493 21.49 -6.26 5.89
C ASP A 493 20.24 -7.06 6.23
N ILE A 494 19.85 -7.98 5.35
CA ILE A 494 18.79 -8.96 5.55
C ILE A 494 19.43 -10.28 5.92
N GLU A 495 19.33 -10.67 7.19
CA GLU A 495 19.86 -11.95 7.66
C GLU A 495 19.06 -13.12 7.11
N LEU A 496 19.75 -14.05 6.45
CA LEU A 496 19.17 -15.34 6.10
C LEU A 496 19.02 -16.16 7.38
N GLY A 497 17.77 -16.50 7.74
CA GLY A 497 17.48 -17.30 8.92
C GLY A 497 18.09 -18.70 8.86
N THR A 498 18.75 -19.12 9.93
CA THR A 498 19.01 -20.52 10.23
C THR A 498 17.87 -21.01 11.10
N ASP A 499 17.13 -21.98 10.61
CA ASP A 499 16.16 -22.86 11.27
C ASP A 499 15.57 -22.43 12.63
N GLY A 500 14.27 -22.07 12.65
CA GLY A 500 13.44 -22.12 13.85
C GLY A 500 12.55 -20.92 14.18
N GLU A 501 12.85 -19.70 13.76
CA GLU A 501 11.96 -18.55 13.97
C GLU A 501 11.52 -17.97 12.62
N SER A 502 10.38 -18.41 12.14
CA SER A 502 9.74 -17.89 10.92
C SER A 502 9.14 -16.51 11.19
N ARG A 503 9.95 -15.44 11.09
CA ARG A 503 9.41 -14.08 10.98
C ARG A 503 8.85 -13.90 9.58
N SER A 504 7.66 -13.35 9.48
CA SER A 504 7.09 -13.03 8.16
C SER A 504 7.90 -11.92 7.46
N SER A 505 7.93 -11.91 6.12
CA SER A 505 8.55 -10.82 5.33
C SER A 505 7.98 -9.46 5.72
N ALA A 506 6.70 -9.41 6.12
CA ALA A 506 6.03 -8.22 6.61
C ALA A 506 6.59 -7.71 7.95
N ASP A 507 6.92 -8.60 8.90
CA ASP A 507 7.48 -8.24 10.20
C ASP A 507 8.92 -7.72 10.06
N ILE A 508 9.72 -8.37 9.19
CA ILE A 508 11.08 -7.94 8.89
C ILE A 508 11.04 -6.55 8.23
N ALA A 509 10.19 -6.35 7.23
CA ALA A 509 10.02 -5.07 6.56
C ALA A 509 9.61 -3.96 7.53
N SER A 510 8.74 -4.25 8.46
CA SER A 510 8.31 -3.32 9.50
C SER A 510 9.45 -2.92 10.43
N GLY A 511 10.26 -3.88 10.85
CA GLY A 511 11.46 -3.61 11.65
C GLY A 511 12.50 -2.76 10.90
N ILE A 512 12.56 -2.85 9.57
CA ILE A 512 13.41 -1.99 8.73
C ILE A 512 12.84 -0.58 8.71
N VAL A 513 11.56 -0.44 8.34
CA VAL A 513 10.90 0.88 8.19
C VAL A 513 10.93 1.68 9.49
N SER A 514 10.73 1.02 10.65
CA SER A 514 10.74 1.69 11.96
C SER A 514 12.10 2.29 12.35
N LYS A 515 13.20 1.83 11.74
CA LYS A 515 14.57 2.29 12.01
C LYS A 515 15.05 3.34 10.99
N VAL A 516 14.26 3.60 9.96
CA VAL A 516 14.67 4.50 8.88
C VAL A 516 14.57 5.96 9.34
N THR A 517 15.65 6.70 9.13
CA THR A 517 15.71 8.16 9.25
C THR A 517 15.73 8.81 7.85
N ALA A 518 15.56 10.12 7.80
CA ALA A 518 15.63 10.89 6.56
C ALA A 518 17.07 11.15 6.06
N ASP A 519 18.07 10.70 6.79
CA ASP A 519 19.47 11.07 6.55
C ASP A 519 20.05 10.53 5.22
N PRO A 520 19.88 9.23 4.86
CA PRO A 520 20.40 8.70 3.61
C PRO A 520 19.68 9.26 2.38
N ILE A 521 20.34 9.23 1.23
CA ILE A 521 19.70 9.57 -0.06
C ILE A 521 18.84 8.43 -0.60
N ALA A 522 19.20 7.19 -0.29
CA ALA A 522 18.42 5.98 -0.55
C ALA A 522 18.89 4.84 0.35
N ILE A 523 18.08 3.79 0.44
CA ILE A 523 18.37 2.57 1.19
C ILE A 523 18.71 1.46 0.21
N LEU A 524 19.76 0.70 0.53
CA LEU A 524 20.17 -0.50 -0.20
C LEU A 524 19.96 -1.72 0.71
N MET A 525 19.24 -2.71 0.25
CA MET A 525 18.99 -3.97 0.95
C MET A 525 19.94 -5.03 0.40
N ASP A 526 20.79 -5.61 1.24
CA ASP A 526 21.72 -6.67 0.86
C ASP A 526 21.51 -7.93 1.73
N THR A 527 21.96 -9.07 1.20
CA THR A 527 21.87 -10.35 1.89
C THR A 527 23.07 -10.54 2.83
N SER A 528 22.82 -10.83 4.10
CA SER A 528 23.85 -11.25 5.06
C SER A 528 23.63 -12.68 5.53
N ILE A 529 24.71 -13.37 5.90
CA ILE A 529 24.67 -14.69 6.54
C ILE A 529 25.01 -14.51 8.01
N LYS A 530 24.15 -15.02 8.88
CA LYS A 530 24.35 -14.95 10.34
C LYS A 530 25.72 -15.53 10.72
N GLY A 531 26.56 -14.70 11.35
CA GLY A 531 27.90 -15.09 11.77
C GLY A 531 29.02 -14.81 10.75
N ASP A 532 28.71 -14.40 9.51
CA ASP A 532 29.71 -13.96 8.54
C ASP A 532 30.07 -12.48 8.81
N LYS A 533 31.31 -12.26 9.25
CA LYS A 533 31.86 -10.93 9.55
C LYS A 533 32.40 -10.20 8.33
N THR A 534 32.29 -10.79 7.13
CA THR A 534 32.84 -10.20 5.89
C THR A 534 31.91 -9.17 5.26
N GLY A 535 30.61 -9.15 5.64
CA GLY A 535 29.60 -8.15 5.22
C GLY A 535 29.42 -8.08 3.70
N GLY A 536 28.36 -8.67 3.19
CA GLY A 536 27.98 -8.63 1.77
C GLY A 536 28.72 -9.61 0.84
N GLY A 537 28.20 -9.77 -0.37
CA GLY A 537 28.81 -10.63 -1.40
C GLY A 537 28.61 -12.13 -1.20
N THR A 538 27.57 -12.54 -0.48
CA THR A 538 27.27 -13.94 -0.14
C THR A 538 26.91 -14.82 -1.34
N GLY A 539 26.56 -14.19 -2.49
CA GLY A 539 26.09 -14.88 -3.70
C GLY A 539 24.69 -15.50 -3.58
N LYS A 540 23.99 -15.25 -2.46
CA LYS A 540 22.63 -15.73 -2.21
C LYS A 540 21.65 -14.57 -2.25
N THR A 541 20.44 -14.82 -2.77
CA THR A 541 19.31 -13.87 -2.70
C THR A 541 18.60 -14.01 -1.37
N PHE A 542 18.16 -12.89 -0.79
CA PHE A 542 17.21 -12.90 0.32
C PHE A 542 15.77 -13.11 -0.20
N ASP A 543 14.83 -13.31 0.72
CA ASP A 543 13.41 -13.37 0.34
C ASP A 543 12.95 -12.00 -0.22
N TRP A 544 12.76 -11.94 -1.52
CA TRP A 544 12.32 -10.74 -2.24
C TRP A 544 10.97 -10.20 -1.75
N GLY A 545 10.14 -11.03 -1.11
CA GLY A 545 8.92 -10.58 -0.44
C GLY A 545 9.19 -9.53 0.65
N ILE A 546 10.40 -9.50 1.23
CA ILE A 546 10.80 -8.46 2.19
C ILE A 546 10.97 -7.11 1.48
N ALA A 547 11.65 -7.06 0.33
CA ALA A 547 11.81 -5.83 -0.43
C ALA A 547 10.46 -5.31 -0.96
N GLU A 548 9.60 -6.21 -1.46
CA GLU A 548 8.23 -5.88 -1.86
C GLU A 548 7.44 -5.31 -0.68
N ALA A 549 7.53 -5.91 0.50
CA ALA A 549 6.88 -5.45 1.71
C ALA A 549 7.43 -4.10 2.23
N VAL A 550 8.70 -3.78 2.04
CA VAL A 550 9.29 -2.47 2.36
C VAL A 550 8.80 -1.40 1.38
N GLN A 551 8.78 -1.71 0.08
CA GLN A 551 8.30 -0.78 -0.95
C GLN A 551 6.80 -0.51 -0.85
N SER A 552 6.00 -1.51 -0.48
CA SER A 552 4.56 -1.32 -0.25
C SER A 552 4.26 -0.34 0.91
N ARG A 553 5.26 -0.05 1.74
CA ARG A 553 5.21 0.98 2.78
C ARG A 553 5.74 2.35 2.31
N GLY A 554 5.98 2.50 1.01
CA GLY A 554 6.40 3.75 0.38
C GLY A 554 7.91 4.01 0.37
N LEU A 555 8.74 3.08 0.85
CA LEU A 555 10.20 3.25 0.83
C LEU A 555 10.81 2.80 -0.51
N PRO A 556 11.44 3.69 -1.28
CA PRO A 556 12.21 3.29 -2.44
C PRO A 556 13.48 2.56 -2.01
N VAL A 557 13.68 1.33 -2.50
CA VAL A 557 14.85 0.52 -2.14
C VAL A 557 15.67 0.09 -3.36
N ILE A 558 16.98 0.05 -3.18
CA ILE A 558 17.91 -0.61 -4.08
C ILE A 558 18.12 -2.02 -3.54
N ILE A 559 17.92 -3.04 -4.36
CA ILE A 559 18.15 -4.44 -3.95
C ILE A 559 19.51 -4.92 -4.39
N ALA A 560 20.17 -5.68 -3.53
CA ALA A 560 21.46 -6.33 -3.76
C ALA A 560 21.42 -7.79 -3.26
N GLY A 561 22.55 -8.49 -3.36
CA GLY A 561 22.69 -9.87 -2.90
C GLY A 561 22.22 -10.91 -3.91
N GLY A 562 23.14 -11.73 -4.41
CA GLY A 562 22.85 -12.85 -5.29
C GLY A 562 22.26 -12.53 -6.67
N LEU A 563 22.21 -11.25 -7.06
CA LEU A 563 21.74 -10.85 -8.39
C LEU A 563 22.77 -11.23 -9.47
N THR A 564 22.27 -11.75 -10.60
CA THR A 564 23.03 -12.20 -11.76
C THR A 564 22.30 -11.84 -13.05
N PRO A 565 22.93 -11.93 -14.23
CA PRO A 565 22.22 -11.78 -15.50
C PRO A 565 21.04 -12.76 -15.67
N ASP A 566 21.08 -13.92 -15.01
CA ASP A 566 20.05 -14.97 -15.18
C ASP A 566 18.79 -14.73 -14.35
N ASN A 567 18.87 -13.89 -13.29
CA ASN A 567 17.73 -13.66 -12.40
C ASN A 567 17.27 -12.19 -12.33
N ILE A 568 17.97 -11.27 -13.01
CA ILE A 568 17.67 -9.84 -12.92
C ILE A 568 16.32 -9.48 -13.51
N ASP A 569 15.90 -10.15 -14.58
CA ASP A 569 14.62 -9.89 -15.24
C ASP A 569 13.45 -10.28 -14.32
N GLU A 570 13.56 -11.44 -13.63
CA GLU A 570 12.59 -11.86 -12.65
C GLU A 570 12.54 -10.91 -11.46
N ALA A 571 13.70 -10.54 -10.92
CA ALA A 571 13.81 -9.64 -9.78
C ALA A 571 13.16 -8.28 -10.07
N VAL A 572 13.47 -7.67 -11.21
CA VAL A 572 12.92 -6.37 -11.62
C VAL A 572 11.43 -6.45 -11.91
N SER A 573 10.97 -7.48 -12.61
CA SER A 573 9.57 -7.65 -12.97
C SER A 573 8.68 -7.89 -11.76
N LYS A 574 9.16 -8.68 -10.79
CA LYS A 574 8.42 -9.07 -9.58
C LYS A 574 8.39 -7.97 -8.53
N ILE A 575 9.57 -7.41 -8.20
CA ILE A 575 9.71 -6.46 -7.08
C ILE A 575 9.52 -5.03 -7.54
N ARG A 576 9.93 -4.69 -8.77
CA ARG A 576 10.00 -3.33 -9.32
C ARG A 576 10.78 -2.39 -8.40
N PRO A 577 11.99 -2.74 -7.98
CA PRO A 577 12.77 -1.95 -7.03
C PRO A 577 13.12 -0.58 -7.62
N PHE A 578 13.36 0.42 -6.75
CA PHE A 578 13.91 1.71 -7.19
C PHE A 578 15.26 1.55 -7.91
N GLY A 579 16.07 0.60 -7.45
CA GLY A 579 17.34 0.28 -8.09
C GLY A 579 17.79 -1.15 -7.83
N VAL A 580 18.82 -1.55 -8.58
CA VAL A 580 19.48 -2.84 -8.42
C VAL A 580 20.99 -2.65 -8.30
N ASP A 581 21.66 -3.46 -7.48
CA ASP A 581 23.11 -3.45 -7.27
C ASP A 581 23.72 -4.84 -7.46
N VAL A 582 24.76 -4.94 -8.24
CA VAL A 582 25.46 -6.19 -8.50
C VAL A 582 26.98 -6.05 -8.29
N ALA A 583 27.58 -7.05 -7.65
CA ALA A 583 29.04 -7.15 -7.53
C ALA A 583 29.56 -8.47 -8.10
N GLY A 584 29.44 -9.57 -7.34
CA GLY A 584 29.99 -10.88 -7.71
C GLY A 584 29.30 -11.55 -8.90
N GLY A 585 27.97 -11.30 -9.10
CA GLY A 585 27.19 -11.93 -10.17
C GLY A 585 27.62 -11.57 -11.59
N VAL A 586 28.45 -10.53 -11.74
CA VAL A 586 29.01 -10.07 -13.04
C VAL A 586 30.54 -10.11 -13.08
N GLU A 587 31.14 -10.97 -12.26
CA GLU A 587 32.59 -11.13 -12.21
C GLU A 587 33.08 -12.38 -12.98
N ALA A 588 34.25 -12.28 -13.58
CA ALA A 588 35.05 -13.40 -14.06
C ALA A 588 35.87 -14.01 -12.90
N SER A 589 36.39 -13.16 -12.03
CA SER A 589 37.07 -13.49 -10.78
C SER A 589 36.92 -12.31 -9.81
N PRO A 590 37.06 -12.51 -8.48
CA PRO A 590 36.86 -11.42 -7.51
C PRO A 590 37.71 -10.18 -7.86
N GLY A 591 37.02 -9.06 -8.13
CA GLY A 591 37.63 -7.78 -8.51
C GLY A 591 37.90 -7.59 -10.03
N THR A 592 37.57 -8.57 -10.86
CA THR A 592 37.65 -8.45 -12.33
C THR A 592 36.27 -8.71 -12.93
N LYS A 593 35.74 -7.76 -13.67
CA LYS A 593 34.42 -7.90 -14.28
C LYS A 593 34.46 -8.73 -15.55
N ASP A 594 33.42 -9.53 -15.73
CA ASP A 594 33.09 -10.17 -16.99
C ASP A 594 32.25 -9.16 -17.81
N HIS A 595 32.84 -8.65 -18.88
CA HIS A 595 32.23 -7.59 -19.67
C HIS A 595 30.92 -8.01 -20.35
N GLU A 596 30.74 -9.29 -20.67
CA GLU A 596 29.50 -9.80 -21.24
C GLU A 596 28.43 -9.88 -20.17
N LYS A 597 28.74 -10.43 -18.99
CA LYS A 597 27.82 -10.46 -17.84
C LYS A 597 27.39 -9.06 -17.40
N VAL A 598 28.29 -8.06 -17.41
CA VAL A 598 27.95 -6.68 -17.12
C VAL A 598 26.93 -6.14 -18.13
N ARG A 599 27.16 -6.35 -19.44
CA ARG A 599 26.21 -5.93 -20.48
C ARG A 599 24.85 -6.60 -20.32
N ASN A 600 24.84 -7.91 -20.10
CA ASN A 600 23.61 -8.68 -19.98
C ASN A 600 22.82 -8.28 -18.71
N PHE A 601 23.49 -8.09 -17.58
CA PHE A 601 22.84 -7.64 -16.35
C PHE A 601 22.23 -6.25 -16.49
N VAL A 602 23.01 -5.26 -16.95
CA VAL A 602 22.51 -3.88 -17.07
C VAL A 602 21.43 -3.79 -18.14
N GLY A 603 21.60 -4.50 -19.26
CA GLY A 603 20.61 -4.58 -20.34
C GLY A 603 19.31 -5.24 -19.89
N GLY A 604 19.37 -6.38 -19.20
CA GLY A 604 18.22 -7.10 -18.63
C GLY A 604 17.46 -6.22 -17.64
N ALA A 605 18.16 -5.62 -16.65
CA ALA A 605 17.54 -4.72 -15.69
C ALA A 605 16.74 -3.58 -16.35
N LYS A 606 17.31 -2.95 -17.40
CA LYS A 606 16.64 -1.86 -18.12
C LYS A 606 15.49 -2.34 -18.99
N SER A 607 15.66 -3.48 -19.66
CA SER A 607 14.60 -4.06 -20.50
C SER A 607 13.40 -4.49 -19.66
N ALA A 608 13.64 -5.20 -18.57
CA ALA A 608 12.58 -5.61 -17.63
C ALA A 608 11.88 -4.39 -17.00
N ALA A 609 12.63 -3.33 -16.66
CA ALA A 609 12.05 -2.08 -16.17
C ALA A 609 11.16 -1.40 -17.23
N ALA A 610 11.58 -1.38 -18.49
CA ALA A 610 10.81 -0.80 -19.60
C ALA A 610 9.55 -1.63 -19.92
N GLU A 611 9.64 -2.96 -19.85
CA GLU A 611 8.49 -3.85 -20.06
C GLU A 611 7.48 -3.75 -18.92
N ALA A 612 7.96 -3.69 -17.68
CA ALA A 612 7.10 -3.48 -16.50
C ALA A 612 6.32 -2.14 -16.58
N MET A 613 6.80 -1.17 -17.36
CA MET A 613 6.12 0.11 -17.62
C MET A 613 5.12 0.04 -18.79
N LYS A 614 5.21 -0.93 -19.70
CA LYS A 614 4.28 -1.08 -20.83
C LYS A 614 2.97 -1.80 -20.46
N GLY A 615 2.96 -2.49 -19.33
CA GLY A 615 1.78 -3.18 -18.79
C GLY A 615 0.89 -2.31 -17.90
N PHE A 616 1.02 -0.97 -18.00
CA PHE A 616 0.21 0.01 -17.27
C PHE A 616 -0.50 0.95 -18.23
#